data_dfebb07f6bd86a8ddeed8c197bf38616
#
_entry.id   dfebb07f6bd86a8ddeed8c197bf38616
#
_cell.length_a   1.000
_cell.length_b   1.000
_cell.length_c   1.000
_cell.angle_alpha   90.00
_cell.angle_beta   90.00
_cell.angle_gamma   90.00
#
_symmetry.space_group_name_H-M   'P 1'
#
loop_
_entity.id
_entity.type
_entity.pdbx_description
1 polymer ?
#
loop_
_entity_poly.entity_id
_entity_poly.type
_entity_poly.pdbx_seq_one_letter_code
_entity_poly.pdbx_strand_id
1 'polypeptide(L)'
;MNVKQFKLHNIGRFQHLNVPLAPTENSAGNVTIFIGNNGSGKTSLLNSLATSLSWLVSRLRTEKGSGSPIVETVIKNGANSSAIDVDLTYKNDNSEQEISWRLAKTRQGRVGDYRTKLDQVTQLCRHFRESLSENDQLSLPLIAFYPVDRGVLDIPLKIRDKHHFMQMDGYDNSLSQGVDFRRFFEWFREREDSENESGISNDIVNSLKKALPDFTSDVFLKSVSELLERHKSSRDPQLNAVRNAISHFMPSFSNLRVRRKPHLHMSIDKEGETLNVLQLSQGEKSLMALVGDIARRLAMMNPALENSLHGAGIVLIDEVDMHLHPQWQRSLVARLTQTFPNVQFILTTHSPLVISDDKTSLVYLLDGDELRPYDELYGQDVNSVLLEVMDTAIRNEVVDEQLGDLFDAIQDRQFTTARALLEKLKKVLPESNIELIKAQLLLRKQELRSAKN
;
A
#
# COMPACT_ATOMS: atom_id res chain seq x y z
N MET A 1 0.02 -17.33 3.52
CA MET A 1 -1.34 -17.32 2.89
C MET A 1 -1.31 -16.30 1.79
N ASN A 2 -1.59 -16.68 0.53
CA ASN A 2 -1.58 -15.78 -0.64
C ASN A 2 -2.76 -16.11 -1.56
N VAL A 3 -3.38 -15.09 -2.16
CA VAL A 3 -4.29 -15.29 -3.28
C VAL A 3 -3.46 -15.57 -4.52
N LYS A 4 -3.66 -16.74 -5.14
CA LYS A 4 -2.95 -17.15 -6.35
C LYS A 4 -3.52 -16.46 -7.58
N GLN A 5 -4.85 -16.45 -7.67
CA GLN A 5 -5.61 -15.79 -8.72
C GLN A 5 -7.05 -15.54 -8.29
N PHE A 6 -7.70 -14.65 -8.98
CA PHE A 6 -9.16 -14.54 -8.91
C PHE A 6 -9.75 -14.31 -10.30
N LYS A 7 -11.02 -14.69 -10.47
CA LYS A 7 -11.73 -14.58 -11.74
C LYS A 7 -13.02 -13.82 -11.56
N LEU A 8 -13.26 -12.86 -12.44
CA LEU A 8 -14.48 -12.08 -12.50
C LEU A 8 -15.34 -12.55 -13.65
N HIS A 9 -16.63 -12.74 -13.38
CA HIS A 9 -17.63 -13.11 -14.37
C HIS A 9 -18.77 -12.11 -14.31
N ASN A 10 -18.98 -11.38 -15.40
CA ASN A 10 -20.02 -10.36 -15.56
C ASN A 10 -20.03 -9.30 -14.44
N ILE A 11 -18.88 -8.74 -14.11
CA ILE A 11 -18.72 -7.70 -13.08
C ILE A 11 -18.27 -6.40 -13.70
N GLY A 12 -19.00 -5.33 -13.45
CA GLY A 12 -18.70 -4.00 -13.97
C GLY A 12 -18.63 -4.03 -15.50
N ARG A 13 -17.47 -3.70 -16.04
CA ARG A 13 -17.19 -3.76 -17.48
C ARG A 13 -16.75 -5.15 -17.96
N PHE A 14 -16.24 -5.99 -17.05
CA PHE A 14 -15.64 -7.28 -17.37
C PHE A 14 -16.69 -8.35 -17.62
N GLN A 15 -16.60 -9.02 -18.76
CA GLN A 15 -17.39 -10.21 -19.04
C GLN A 15 -16.73 -11.45 -18.42
N HIS A 16 -15.45 -11.64 -18.73
CA HIS A 16 -14.59 -12.65 -18.13
C HIS A 16 -13.20 -12.06 -17.95
N LEU A 17 -12.69 -12.05 -16.75
CA LEU A 17 -11.36 -11.61 -16.44
C LEU A 17 -10.68 -12.60 -15.50
N ASN A 18 -9.53 -13.14 -15.89
CA ASN A 18 -8.67 -13.94 -15.02
C ASN A 18 -7.50 -13.09 -14.57
N VAL A 19 -7.27 -13.04 -13.27
CA VAL A 19 -6.26 -12.17 -12.65
C VAL A 19 -5.31 -13.01 -11.80
N PRO A 20 -4.20 -13.50 -12.36
CA PRO A 20 -3.13 -14.08 -11.58
C PRO A 20 -2.45 -13.01 -10.70
N LEU A 21 -2.04 -13.40 -9.50
CA LEU A 21 -1.39 -12.50 -8.53
C LEU A 21 0.00 -13.03 -8.14
N ALA A 22 0.92 -12.13 -7.86
CA ALA A 22 2.25 -12.49 -7.37
C ALA A 22 2.18 -13.12 -5.95
N PRO A 23 3.01 -14.15 -5.65
CA PRO A 23 4.06 -14.68 -6.50
C PRO A 23 3.54 -15.58 -7.63
N THR A 24 4.22 -15.52 -8.78
CA THR A 24 4.00 -16.38 -9.94
C THR A 24 5.31 -17.05 -10.36
N GLU A 25 5.28 -17.93 -11.34
CA GLU A 25 6.50 -18.53 -11.90
C GLU A 25 7.50 -17.47 -12.42
N ASN A 26 6.97 -16.36 -12.93
CA ASN A 26 7.77 -15.28 -13.52
C ASN A 26 8.08 -14.13 -12.55
N SER A 27 7.40 -14.04 -11.41
CA SER A 27 7.58 -12.99 -10.41
C SER A 27 7.61 -13.59 -9.01
N ALA A 28 8.79 -13.61 -8.40
CA ALA A 28 8.99 -14.16 -7.05
C ALA A 28 8.56 -13.19 -5.93
N GLY A 29 8.30 -11.92 -6.24
CA GLY A 29 7.84 -10.92 -5.27
C GLY A 29 6.41 -11.17 -4.81
N ASN A 30 6.01 -10.51 -3.73
CA ASN A 30 4.65 -10.61 -3.16
C ASN A 30 3.78 -9.39 -3.52
N VAL A 31 4.13 -8.64 -4.57
CA VAL A 31 3.42 -7.41 -4.94
C VAL A 31 2.87 -7.52 -6.36
N THR A 32 1.57 -7.22 -6.49
CA THR A 32 0.91 -7.05 -7.79
C THR A 32 0.40 -5.63 -7.90
N ILE A 33 0.70 -4.95 -9.01
CA ILE A 33 0.32 -3.56 -9.25
C ILE A 33 -0.54 -3.48 -10.50
N PHE A 34 -1.72 -2.86 -10.37
CA PHE A 34 -2.59 -2.57 -11.51
C PHE A 34 -2.48 -1.10 -11.90
N ILE A 35 -2.18 -0.88 -13.17
CA ILE A 35 -2.13 0.44 -13.80
C ILE A 35 -3.17 0.53 -14.92
N GLY A 36 -3.46 1.71 -15.40
CA GLY A 36 -4.42 1.97 -16.48
C GLY A 36 -5.12 3.30 -16.31
N ASN A 37 -5.85 3.72 -17.33
CA ASN A 37 -6.55 5.00 -17.36
C ASN A 37 -7.69 5.09 -16.34
N ASN A 38 -8.17 6.32 -16.09
CA ASN A 38 -9.35 6.53 -15.28
C ASN A 38 -10.54 5.78 -15.86
N GLY A 39 -11.31 5.09 -15.00
CA GLY A 39 -12.43 4.28 -15.44
C GLY A 39 -12.06 2.92 -16.05
N SER A 40 -10.78 2.51 -16.08
CA SER A 40 -10.37 1.18 -16.56
C SER A 40 -10.89 0.02 -15.71
N GLY A 41 -11.32 0.28 -14.47
CA GLY A 41 -11.90 -0.73 -13.59
C GLY A 41 -10.98 -1.20 -12.45
N LYS A 42 -9.84 -0.56 -12.21
CA LYS A 42 -8.88 -0.90 -11.14
C LYS A 42 -9.53 -1.00 -9.75
N THR A 43 -10.25 0.05 -9.36
CA THR A 43 -11.01 0.07 -8.08
C THR A 43 -12.08 -1.02 -8.04
N SER A 44 -12.76 -1.27 -9.15
CA SER A 44 -13.78 -2.33 -9.26
C SER A 44 -13.18 -3.73 -9.06
N LEU A 45 -11.96 -3.93 -9.56
CA LEU A 45 -11.20 -5.16 -9.44
C LEU A 45 -10.82 -5.41 -7.96
N LEU A 46 -10.23 -4.41 -7.27
CA LEU A 46 -9.90 -4.52 -5.86
C LEU A 46 -11.14 -4.71 -4.97
N ASN A 47 -12.21 -3.95 -5.21
CA ASN A 47 -13.48 -4.08 -4.50
C ASN A 47 -14.11 -5.48 -4.66
N SER A 48 -14.00 -6.07 -5.84
CA SER A 48 -14.51 -7.43 -6.09
C SER A 48 -13.74 -8.46 -5.27
N LEU A 49 -12.41 -8.36 -5.24
CA LEU A 49 -11.58 -9.23 -4.41
C LEU A 49 -11.85 -9.01 -2.92
N ALA A 50 -11.93 -7.76 -2.45
CA ALA A 50 -12.27 -7.42 -1.06
C ALA A 50 -13.65 -7.99 -0.66
N THR A 51 -14.66 -7.89 -1.56
CA THR A 51 -15.99 -8.49 -1.36
C THR A 51 -15.90 -10.00 -1.16
N SER A 52 -15.12 -10.70 -1.98
CA SER A 52 -14.93 -12.13 -1.84
C SER A 52 -14.15 -12.51 -0.57
N LEU A 53 -13.09 -11.78 -0.24
CA LEU A 53 -12.30 -11.99 0.99
C LEU A 53 -13.09 -11.68 2.27
N SER A 54 -14.14 -10.85 2.19
CA SER A 54 -15.00 -10.57 3.35
C SER A 54 -15.69 -11.81 3.91
N TRP A 55 -15.95 -12.80 3.07
CA TRP A 55 -16.51 -14.08 3.50
C TRP A 55 -15.51 -14.94 4.27
N LEU A 56 -14.24 -14.92 3.86
CA LEU A 56 -13.15 -15.54 4.62
C LEU A 56 -13.02 -14.89 6.00
N VAL A 57 -12.94 -13.56 6.07
CA VAL A 57 -12.82 -12.82 7.33
C VAL A 57 -14.03 -13.05 8.25
N SER A 58 -15.24 -12.96 7.73
CA SER A 58 -16.45 -13.15 8.53
C SER A 58 -16.55 -14.55 9.10
N ARG A 59 -16.14 -15.58 8.36
CA ARG A 59 -16.13 -16.97 8.80
C ARG A 59 -14.97 -17.32 9.72
N LEU A 60 -13.85 -16.59 9.64
CA LEU A 60 -12.79 -16.67 10.66
C LEU A 60 -13.31 -16.17 12.01
N ARG A 61 -14.05 -15.07 12.03
CA ARG A 61 -14.57 -14.44 13.25
C ARG A 61 -15.70 -15.23 13.89
N THR A 62 -16.61 -15.79 13.09
CA THR A 62 -17.78 -16.52 13.59
C THR A 62 -18.15 -17.67 12.66
N GLU A 63 -18.66 -18.78 13.23
CA GLU A 63 -18.99 -19.99 12.46
C GLU A 63 -19.99 -19.73 11.35
N LYS A 64 -21.01 -18.92 11.60
CA LYS A 64 -22.08 -18.57 10.65
C LYS A 64 -21.87 -17.16 10.04
N GLY A 65 -20.65 -16.64 10.09
CA GLY A 65 -20.32 -15.33 9.55
C GLY A 65 -20.63 -15.21 8.08
N SER A 66 -21.26 -14.10 7.69
CA SER A 66 -21.56 -13.75 6.32
C SER A 66 -20.77 -12.53 5.91
N GLY A 67 -20.08 -12.62 4.77
CA GLY A 67 -19.38 -11.49 4.19
C GLY A 67 -20.31 -10.58 3.39
N SER A 68 -19.74 -9.57 2.76
CA SER A 68 -20.47 -8.65 1.89
C SER A 68 -20.97 -9.39 0.62
N PRO A 69 -22.24 -9.26 0.25
CA PRO A 69 -22.74 -9.81 -1.01
C PRO A 69 -22.25 -8.97 -2.20
N ILE A 70 -22.21 -9.58 -3.38
CA ILE A 70 -22.09 -8.83 -4.63
C ILE A 70 -23.34 -7.96 -4.77
N VAL A 71 -23.17 -6.63 -4.94
CA VAL A 71 -24.30 -5.71 -5.14
C VAL A 71 -24.82 -5.85 -6.58
N GLU A 72 -26.15 -5.82 -6.74
CA GLU A 72 -26.76 -6.02 -8.05
C GLU A 72 -26.35 -4.98 -9.10
N THR A 73 -26.03 -3.77 -8.65
CA THR A 73 -25.57 -2.67 -9.51
C THR A 73 -24.22 -2.91 -10.18
N VAL A 74 -23.37 -3.80 -9.63
CA VAL A 74 -22.07 -4.13 -10.24
C VAL A 74 -22.18 -5.26 -11.27
N ILE A 75 -23.33 -5.93 -11.41
CA ILE A 75 -23.55 -6.92 -12.46
C ILE A 75 -23.52 -6.22 -13.82
N LYS A 76 -22.69 -6.73 -14.74
CA LYS A 76 -22.55 -6.18 -16.10
C LYS A 76 -23.91 -5.99 -16.77
N ASN A 77 -24.08 -4.88 -17.46
CA ASN A 77 -25.30 -4.59 -18.20
C ASN A 77 -25.58 -5.70 -19.24
N GLY A 78 -26.81 -6.18 -19.28
CA GLY A 78 -27.21 -7.29 -20.15
C GLY A 78 -27.00 -8.70 -19.56
N ALA A 79 -26.24 -8.85 -18.47
CA ALA A 79 -26.06 -10.12 -17.78
C ALA A 79 -27.13 -10.35 -16.70
N ASN A 80 -27.54 -11.60 -16.51
CA ASN A 80 -28.52 -12.00 -15.48
C ASN A 80 -27.85 -12.32 -14.14
N SER A 81 -26.58 -12.68 -14.16
CA SER A 81 -25.82 -13.08 -12.97
C SER A 81 -24.35 -12.74 -13.09
N SER A 82 -23.69 -12.67 -11.94
CA SER A 82 -22.25 -12.46 -11.84
C SER A 82 -21.64 -13.42 -10.84
N ALA A 83 -20.31 -13.64 -10.94
CA ALA A 83 -19.56 -14.41 -9.97
C ALA A 83 -18.11 -13.90 -9.81
N ILE A 84 -17.56 -14.16 -8.62
CA ILE A 84 -16.16 -13.97 -8.27
C ILE A 84 -15.64 -15.32 -7.79
N ASP A 85 -14.66 -15.88 -8.48
CA ASP A 85 -13.90 -17.04 -8.03
C ASP A 85 -12.57 -16.56 -7.42
N VAL A 86 -12.15 -17.18 -6.34
CA VAL A 86 -10.85 -16.91 -5.70
C VAL A 86 -10.16 -18.23 -5.43
N ASP A 87 -8.91 -18.31 -5.86
CA ASP A 87 -8.00 -19.42 -5.57
C ASP A 87 -6.91 -18.90 -4.63
N LEU A 88 -6.76 -19.53 -3.48
CA LEU A 88 -5.88 -19.13 -2.39
C LEU A 88 -4.99 -20.28 -2.01
N THR A 89 -3.70 -19.98 -1.77
CA THR A 89 -2.75 -20.92 -1.19
C THR A 89 -2.55 -20.61 0.29
N TYR A 90 -2.64 -21.65 1.10
CA TYR A 90 -2.35 -21.61 2.53
C TYR A 90 -1.29 -22.63 2.87
N LYS A 91 -0.21 -22.17 3.50
CA LYS A 91 0.88 -23.05 3.95
C LYS A 91 0.68 -23.37 5.41
N ASN A 92 0.43 -24.63 5.73
CA ASN A 92 0.50 -25.17 7.07
C ASN A 92 1.88 -25.81 7.27
N ASP A 93 2.29 -26.07 8.51
CA ASP A 93 3.64 -26.58 8.87
C ASP A 93 4.14 -27.74 8.01
N ASN A 94 3.23 -28.58 7.49
CA ASN A 94 3.55 -29.80 6.75
C ASN A 94 3.14 -29.83 5.27
N SER A 95 2.34 -28.88 4.78
CA SER A 95 1.85 -28.91 3.40
C SER A 95 1.32 -27.57 2.93
N GLU A 96 1.45 -27.32 1.63
CA GLU A 96 0.76 -26.22 0.96
C GLU A 96 -0.59 -26.74 0.46
N GLN A 97 -1.66 -26.04 0.84
CA GLN A 97 -3.04 -26.36 0.45
C GLN A 97 -3.56 -25.30 -0.49
N GLU A 98 -4.22 -25.73 -1.54
CA GLU A 98 -4.92 -24.85 -2.47
C GLU A 98 -6.43 -24.91 -2.16
N ILE A 99 -7.05 -23.74 -2.00
CA ILE A 99 -8.43 -23.58 -1.57
C ILE A 99 -9.12 -22.63 -2.54
N SER A 100 -10.26 -23.05 -3.04
CA SER A 100 -11.06 -22.27 -3.99
C SER A 100 -12.47 -22.06 -3.47
N TRP A 101 -13.01 -20.87 -3.74
CA TRP A 101 -14.42 -20.61 -3.48
C TRP A 101 -15.01 -19.68 -4.54
N ARG A 102 -16.33 -19.70 -4.65
CA ARG A 102 -17.11 -18.84 -5.57
C ARG A 102 -18.17 -18.08 -4.81
N LEU A 103 -18.21 -16.78 -5.03
CA LEU A 103 -19.33 -15.92 -4.66
C LEU A 103 -20.12 -15.57 -5.91
N ALA A 104 -21.44 -15.74 -5.89
CA ALA A 104 -22.30 -15.47 -7.03
C ALA A 104 -23.51 -14.62 -6.63
N LYS A 105 -23.99 -13.82 -7.57
CA LYS A 105 -25.21 -13.01 -7.43
C LYS A 105 -26.01 -13.06 -8.71
N THR A 106 -27.31 -13.31 -8.56
CA THR A 106 -28.30 -13.26 -9.66
C THR A 106 -29.17 -12.03 -9.48
N ARG A 107 -29.54 -11.37 -10.57
CA ARG A 107 -30.49 -10.25 -10.55
C ARG A 107 -31.85 -10.74 -10.11
N GLN A 108 -32.58 -9.91 -9.40
CA GLN A 108 -33.93 -10.25 -8.93
C GLN A 108 -34.84 -10.59 -10.11
N GLY A 109 -35.57 -11.70 -9.96
CA GLY A 109 -36.51 -12.20 -11.00
C GLY A 109 -35.85 -12.80 -12.24
N ARG A 110 -34.54 -13.11 -12.19
CA ARG A 110 -33.81 -13.76 -13.29
C ARG A 110 -33.25 -15.10 -12.87
N VAL A 111 -32.94 -15.94 -13.85
CA VAL A 111 -32.21 -17.20 -13.65
C VAL A 111 -30.71 -16.91 -13.80
N GLY A 112 -29.91 -17.38 -12.85
CA GLY A 112 -28.47 -17.18 -12.85
C GLY A 112 -27.70 -18.40 -13.29
N ASP A 113 -26.56 -18.15 -13.96
CA ASP A 113 -25.65 -19.20 -14.46
C ASP A 113 -24.68 -19.68 -13.38
N TYR A 114 -24.55 -18.93 -12.31
CA TYR A 114 -23.53 -19.17 -11.26
C TYR A 114 -24.22 -19.46 -9.92
N ARG A 115 -23.56 -20.31 -9.12
CA ARG A 115 -23.96 -20.61 -7.74
C ARG A 115 -22.81 -20.33 -6.78
N THR A 116 -23.12 -19.76 -5.63
CA THR A 116 -22.16 -19.57 -4.54
C THR A 116 -21.71 -20.93 -4.00
N LYS A 117 -20.39 -21.09 -3.84
CA LYS A 117 -19.73 -22.29 -3.27
C LYS A 117 -18.70 -21.82 -2.25
N LEU A 118 -18.91 -22.14 -0.98
CA LEU A 118 -18.08 -21.66 0.13
C LEU A 118 -17.57 -22.79 1.02
N ASP A 119 -17.64 -24.04 0.56
CA ASP A 119 -17.34 -25.21 1.39
C ASP A 119 -15.88 -25.21 1.84
N GLN A 120 -14.93 -25.01 0.91
CA GLN A 120 -13.49 -25.06 1.21
C GLN A 120 -13.07 -23.90 2.11
N VAL A 121 -13.54 -22.66 1.85
CA VAL A 121 -13.24 -21.52 2.74
C VAL A 121 -13.84 -21.70 4.13
N THR A 122 -15.00 -22.38 4.23
CA THR A 122 -15.61 -22.70 5.53
C THR A 122 -14.77 -23.71 6.31
N GLN A 123 -14.26 -24.73 5.63
CA GLN A 123 -13.37 -25.74 6.24
C GLN A 123 -12.07 -25.10 6.72
N LEU A 124 -11.44 -24.26 5.92
CA LEU A 124 -10.26 -23.51 6.32
C LEU A 124 -10.53 -22.67 7.58
N CYS A 125 -11.61 -21.90 7.60
CA CYS A 125 -11.96 -21.08 8.75
C CYS A 125 -12.27 -21.89 10.00
N ARG A 126 -12.87 -23.08 9.84
CA ARG A 126 -13.08 -24.01 10.95
C ARG A 126 -11.74 -24.46 11.54
N HIS A 127 -10.81 -24.88 10.70
CA HIS A 127 -9.46 -25.27 11.13
C HIS A 127 -8.76 -24.17 11.96
N PHE A 128 -8.81 -22.90 11.48
CA PHE A 128 -8.25 -21.79 12.25
C PHE A 128 -8.92 -21.60 13.61
N ARG A 129 -10.26 -21.73 13.70
CA ARG A 129 -10.97 -21.57 14.98
C ARG A 129 -10.69 -22.72 15.94
N GLU A 130 -10.59 -23.95 15.44
CA GLU A 130 -10.20 -25.12 16.24
C GLU A 130 -8.79 -24.94 16.78
N SER A 131 -7.83 -24.57 15.93
CA SER A 131 -6.45 -24.31 16.35
C SER A 131 -6.34 -23.15 17.35
N LEU A 132 -7.13 -22.08 17.21
CA LEU A 132 -7.21 -20.99 18.18
C LEU A 132 -7.78 -21.43 19.52
N SER A 133 -8.73 -22.37 19.52
CA SER A 133 -9.30 -22.91 20.77
C SER A 133 -8.28 -23.75 21.54
N GLU A 134 -7.28 -24.30 20.85
CA GLU A 134 -6.18 -25.06 21.44
C GLU A 134 -5.00 -24.17 21.82
N ASN A 135 -4.78 -23.08 21.08
CA ASN A 135 -3.65 -22.16 21.28
C ASN A 135 -4.03 -20.71 21.02
N ASP A 136 -4.25 -19.95 22.08
CA ASP A 136 -4.58 -18.52 22.04
C ASP A 136 -3.48 -17.63 21.43
N GLN A 137 -2.27 -18.17 21.26
CA GLN A 137 -1.14 -17.49 20.67
C GLN A 137 -0.96 -17.78 19.17
N LEU A 138 -1.91 -18.49 18.54
CA LEU A 138 -1.84 -18.82 17.13
C LEU A 138 -1.78 -17.54 16.28
N SER A 139 -0.87 -17.51 15.32
CA SER A 139 -0.78 -16.42 14.35
C SER A 139 -1.95 -16.46 13.35
N LEU A 140 -2.59 -15.31 13.15
CA LEU A 140 -3.66 -15.14 12.20
C LEU A 140 -3.21 -14.28 11.00
N PRO A 141 -3.64 -14.61 9.77
CA PRO A 141 -3.28 -13.83 8.60
C PRO A 141 -4.01 -12.48 8.59
N LEU A 142 -3.29 -11.39 8.34
CA LEU A 142 -3.92 -10.10 8.08
C LEU A 142 -4.67 -10.13 6.74
N ILE A 143 -5.90 -9.62 6.72
CA ILE A 143 -6.67 -9.40 5.49
C ILE A 143 -7.28 -8.00 5.58
N ALA A 144 -6.80 -7.08 4.73
CA ALA A 144 -7.23 -5.68 4.80
C ALA A 144 -7.35 -5.05 3.41
N PHE A 145 -8.27 -4.10 3.28
CA PHE A 145 -8.45 -3.28 2.10
C PHE A 145 -8.48 -1.80 2.48
N TYR A 146 -7.68 -1.02 1.81
CA TYR A 146 -7.57 0.43 1.95
C TYR A 146 -8.06 1.10 0.67
N PRO A 147 -9.32 1.58 0.62
CA PRO A 147 -9.88 2.29 -0.54
C PRO A 147 -9.26 3.68 -0.69
N VAL A 148 -9.61 4.36 -1.78
CA VAL A 148 -9.15 5.73 -2.07
C VAL A 148 -9.51 6.69 -0.92
N ASP A 149 -10.73 6.63 -0.41
CA ASP A 149 -11.22 7.45 0.70
C ASP A 149 -10.65 7.00 2.07
N ARG A 150 -9.35 6.72 2.12
CA ARG A 150 -8.67 6.30 3.35
C ARG A 150 -8.28 7.50 4.20
N GLY A 151 -9.14 7.90 5.08
CA GLY A 151 -8.68 8.62 6.23
C GLY A 151 -8.93 10.09 6.33
N VAL A 152 -9.90 10.35 7.12
CA VAL A 152 -9.92 11.55 7.96
C VAL A 152 -9.25 11.16 9.28
N LEU A 153 -8.18 11.88 9.64
CA LEU A 153 -7.55 11.80 10.96
C LEU A 153 -8.47 12.46 11.98
N ASP A 154 -9.46 11.73 12.45
CA ASP A 154 -10.33 12.21 13.53
C ASP A 154 -9.79 11.68 14.86
N ILE A 155 -9.10 12.55 15.61
CA ILE A 155 -8.61 12.22 16.95
C ILE A 155 -9.72 12.56 17.92
N PRO A 156 -10.35 11.57 18.58
CA PRO A 156 -11.42 11.82 19.49
C PRO A 156 -10.91 12.54 20.74
N LEU A 157 -11.46 13.72 21.03
CA LEU A 157 -11.17 14.48 22.25
C LEU A 157 -11.69 13.79 23.52
N LYS A 158 -12.67 12.90 23.39
CA LYS A 158 -13.24 12.11 24.49
C LYS A 158 -13.50 10.68 24.03
N ILE A 159 -12.87 9.73 24.70
CA ILE A 159 -13.16 8.30 24.55
C ILE A 159 -14.21 7.96 25.62
N ARG A 160 -15.39 7.50 25.19
CA ARG A 160 -16.52 7.21 26.09
C ARG A 160 -16.50 5.79 26.65
N ASP A 161 -15.96 4.82 25.89
CA ASP A 161 -15.97 3.41 26.24
C ASP A 161 -14.55 2.83 26.24
N LYS A 162 -14.26 1.96 27.21
CA LYS A 162 -13.04 1.17 27.22
C LYS A 162 -13.25 -0.05 26.31
N HIS A 163 -12.61 -0.08 25.15
CA HIS A 163 -12.52 -1.27 24.33
C HIS A 163 -11.34 -2.12 24.79
N HIS A 164 -11.58 -3.39 25.09
CA HIS A 164 -10.51 -4.38 25.19
C HIS A 164 -10.23 -4.90 23.80
N PHE A 165 -9.02 -4.65 23.30
CA PHE A 165 -8.60 -5.09 21.97
C PHE A 165 -8.15 -6.55 22.00
N MET A 166 -9.00 -7.43 21.49
CA MET A 166 -8.71 -8.85 21.31
C MET A 166 -8.03 -9.10 19.95
N GLN A 167 -7.38 -10.25 19.79
CA GLN A 167 -6.71 -10.64 18.55
C GLN A 167 -7.63 -10.53 17.33
N MET A 168 -8.88 -11.03 17.44
CA MET A 168 -9.88 -10.99 16.36
C MET A 168 -10.35 -9.57 15.99
N ASP A 169 -10.16 -8.57 16.86
CA ASP A 169 -10.50 -7.17 16.54
C ASP A 169 -9.55 -6.56 15.51
N GLY A 170 -8.42 -7.23 15.23
CA GLY A 170 -7.58 -6.94 14.10
C GLY A 170 -8.31 -6.99 12.74
N TYR A 171 -9.42 -7.75 12.66
CA TYR A 171 -10.28 -7.80 11.45
C TYR A 171 -11.40 -6.76 11.43
N ASP A 172 -11.59 -5.98 12.49
CA ASP A 172 -12.65 -4.98 12.52
C ASP A 172 -12.49 -3.96 11.40
N ASN A 173 -13.56 -3.80 10.61
CA ASN A 173 -13.62 -2.88 9.47
C ASN A 173 -12.48 -3.06 8.45
N SER A 174 -11.75 -4.18 8.47
CA SER A 174 -10.54 -4.38 7.66
C SER A 174 -10.79 -4.35 6.15
N LEU A 175 -12.02 -4.62 5.69
CA LEU A 175 -12.39 -4.69 4.27
C LEU A 175 -13.49 -3.69 3.86
N SER A 176 -13.90 -2.78 4.74
CA SER A 176 -15.06 -1.91 4.48
C SER A 176 -14.82 -0.41 4.64
N GLN A 177 -13.90 0.03 5.47
CA GLN A 177 -13.76 1.45 5.84
C GLN A 177 -12.34 2.03 5.67
N GLY A 178 -11.37 1.24 5.22
CA GLY A 178 -9.98 1.71 5.14
C GLY A 178 -9.35 1.90 6.53
N VAL A 179 -8.60 3.00 6.71
CA VAL A 179 -7.91 3.27 7.98
C VAL A 179 -8.86 3.89 8.99
N ASP A 180 -9.12 3.18 10.07
CA ASP A 180 -9.81 3.74 11.25
C ASP A 180 -8.77 4.35 12.22
N PHE A 181 -8.41 5.60 11.97
CA PHE A 181 -7.40 6.29 12.79
C PHE A 181 -7.88 6.51 14.23
N ARG A 182 -9.18 6.61 14.46
CA ARG A 182 -9.74 6.70 15.79
C ARG A 182 -9.44 5.43 16.60
N ARG A 183 -9.69 4.26 16.03
CA ARG A 183 -9.36 2.97 16.66
C ARG A 183 -7.86 2.78 16.83
N PHE A 184 -7.06 3.20 15.84
CA PHE A 184 -5.61 3.23 15.98
C PHE A 184 -5.17 4.05 17.18
N PHE A 185 -5.71 5.26 17.35
CA PHE A 185 -5.38 6.14 18.46
C PHE A 185 -5.82 5.55 19.82
N GLU A 186 -7.03 4.98 19.90
CA GLU A 186 -7.58 4.35 21.10
C GLU A 186 -6.71 3.17 21.53
N TRP A 187 -6.36 2.28 20.60
CA TRP A 187 -5.49 1.15 20.85
C TRP A 187 -4.08 1.58 21.27
N PHE A 188 -3.49 2.54 20.56
CA PHE A 188 -2.15 3.04 20.85
C PHE A 188 -2.09 3.64 22.27
N ARG A 189 -3.10 4.41 22.63
CA ARG A 189 -3.22 5.02 23.97
C ARG A 189 -3.34 3.96 25.06
N GLU A 190 -4.20 2.97 24.91
CA GLU A 190 -4.39 1.91 25.90
C GLU A 190 -3.09 1.16 26.17
N ARG A 191 -2.37 0.80 25.10
CA ARG A 191 -1.09 0.12 25.18
C ARG A 191 -0.01 1.01 25.82
N GLU A 192 0.04 2.28 25.45
CA GLU A 192 1.00 3.21 26.05
C GLU A 192 0.68 3.51 27.53
N ASP A 193 -0.58 3.52 27.91
CA ASP A 193 -1.00 3.65 29.31
C ASP A 193 -0.52 2.43 30.12
N SER A 194 -0.72 1.23 29.61
CA SER A 194 -0.23 -0.01 30.22
C SER A 194 1.30 -0.08 30.30
N GLU A 195 2.00 0.34 29.23
CA GLU A 195 3.47 0.45 29.19
C GLU A 195 3.98 1.42 30.27
N ASN A 196 3.30 2.57 30.46
CA ASN A 196 3.69 3.58 31.43
C ASN A 196 3.37 3.18 32.88
N GLU A 197 2.33 2.37 33.13
CA GLU A 197 2.01 1.84 34.44
C GLU A 197 3.04 0.79 34.92
N SER A 198 3.59 0.02 33.98
CA SER A 198 4.54 -1.06 34.27
C SER A 198 6.01 -0.65 34.18
N GLY A 199 6.34 0.50 33.59
CA GLY A 199 7.68 0.89 33.18
C GLY A 199 8.24 2.16 33.84
N ILE A 200 9.56 2.35 33.67
CA ILE A 200 10.27 3.59 34.01
C ILE A 200 10.01 4.60 32.88
N SER A 201 9.72 5.85 33.22
CA SER A 201 9.51 6.92 32.24
C SER A 201 10.70 7.04 31.26
N ASN A 202 10.39 7.12 29.96
CA ASN A 202 11.39 7.33 28.91
C ASN A 202 12.27 8.58 29.15
N ASP A 203 11.73 9.61 29.80
CA ASP A 203 12.48 10.83 30.10
C ASP A 203 13.57 10.57 31.16
N ILE A 204 13.29 9.70 32.14
CA ILE A 204 14.27 9.26 33.13
C ILE A 204 15.33 8.40 32.44
N VAL A 205 14.94 7.48 31.58
CA VAL A 205 15.87 6.61 30.82
C VAL A 205 16.78 7.43 29.91
N ASN A 206 16.25 8.43 29.22
CA ASN A 206 17.05 9.32 28.37
C ASN A 206 17.99 10.21 29.18
N SER A 207 17.56 10.67 30.34
CA SER A 207 18.42 11.43 31.27
C SER A 207 19.56 10.55 31.83
N LEU A 208 19.25 9.30 32.20
CA LEU A 208 20.23 8.34 32.63
C LEU A 208 21.26 8.00 31.52
N LYS A 209 20.80 7.78 30.28
CA LYS A 209 21.70 7.53 29.14
C LYS A 209 22.62 8.70 28.82
N LYS A 210 22.15 9.93 28.95
CA LYS A 210 22.97 11.13 28.78
C LYS A 210 24.00 11.30 29.88
N ALA A 211 23.68 10.91 31.11
CA ALA A 211 24.58 11.00 32.26
C ALA A 211 25.59 9.83 32.35
N LEU A 212 25.31 8.68 31.71
CA LEU A 212 26.17 7.48 31.78
C LEU A 212 27.66 7.73 31.47
N PRO A 213 28.04 8.54 30.44
CA PRO A 213 29.44 8.79 30.13
C PRO A 213 30.25 9.46 31.28
N ASP A 214 29.55 10.15 32.16
CA ASP A 214 30.18 10.91 33.27
C ASP A 214 30.41 10.06 34.52
N PHE A 215 29.95 8.81 34.55
CA PHE A 215 30.04 7.95 35.74
C PHE A 215 31.10 6.85 35.55
N THR A 216 32.03 6.77 36.52
CA THR A 216 33.14 5.80 36.52
C THR A 216 32.97 4.62 37.50
N SER A 217 31.86 4.59 38.28
CA SER A 217 31.59 3.55 39.27
C SER A 217 30.96 2.30 38.63
N ASP A 218 31.66 1.16 38.66
CA ASP A 218 31.19 -0.12 38.12
C ASP A 218 29.86 -0.59 38.73
N VAL A 219 29.64 -0.32 40.01
CA VAL A 219 28.37 -0.68 40.71
C VAL A 219 27.22 0.12 40.18
N PHE A 220 27.42 1.42 39.95
CA PHE A 220 26.40 2.31 39.40
C PHE A 220 26.08 1.95 37.93
N LEU A 221 27.12 1.72 37.12
CA LEU A 221 26.95 1.31 35.73
C LEU A 221 26.17 -0.01 35.61
N LYS A 222 26.45 -0.97 36.51
CA LYS A 222 25.71 -2.24 36.57
C LYS A 222 24.25 -2.02 36.96
N SER A 223 23.98 -1.20 37.98
CA SER A 223 22.59 -0.88 38.41
C SER A 223 21.80 -0.15 37.33
N VAL A 224 22.43 0.78 36.62
CA VAL A 224 21.82 1.49 35.48
C VAL A 224 21.59 0.53 34.31
N SER A 225 22.53 -0.38 34.01
CA SER A 225 22.32 -1.37 32.95
C SER A 225 21.15 -2.31 33.28
N GLU A 226 21.03 -2.76 34.54
CA GLU A 226 19.88 -3.57 34.99
C GLU A 226 18.55 -2.80 34.89
N LEU A 227 18.54 -1.50 35.23
CA LEU A 227 17.36 -0.65 35.05
C LEU A 227 17.00 -0.46 33.57
N LEU A 228 17.97 -0.30 32.70
CA LEU A 228 17.77 -0.20 31.26
C LEU A 228 17.26 -1.50 30.66
N GLU A 229 17.76 -2.65 31.11
CA GLU A 229 17.24 -3.96 30.67
C GLU A 229 15.81 -4.20 31.18
N ARG A 230 15.49 -3.85 32.42
CA ARG A 230 14.11 -3.88 32.93
C ARG A 230 13.19 -2.95 32.15
N HIS A 231 13.65 -1.76 31.76
CA HIS A 231 12.88 -0.86 30.93
C HIS A 231 12.65 -1.42 29.53
N LYS A 232 13.64 -2.07 28.90
CA LYS A 232 13.45 -2.76 27.62
C LYS A 232 12.43 -3.90 27.73
N SER A 233 12.49 -4.70 28.80
CA SER A 233 11.54 -5.80 29.04
C SER A 233 10.14 -5.32 29.44
N SER A 234 9.97 -4.08 29.91
CA SER A 234 8.66 -3.51 30.24
C SER A 234 7.95 -2.86 29.04
N ARG A 235 8.64 -2.72 27.90
CA ARG A 235 8.02 -2.16 26.69
C ARG A 235 6.99 -3.12 26.12
N ASP A 236 5.83 -2.58 25.76
CA ASP A 236 4.80 -3.36 25.06
C ASP A 236 5.33 -3.78 23.66
N PRO A 237 5.46 -5.09 23.37
CA PRO A 237 6.02 -5.56 22.10
C PRO A 237 5.19 -5.12 20.88
N GLN A 238 3.86 -5.07 21.01
CA GLN A 238 2.96 -4.69 19.93
C GLN A 238 3.07 -3.20 19.63
N LEU A 239 3.11 -2.37 20.68
CA LEU A 239 3.29 -0.93 20.55
C LEU A 239 4.66 -0.60 19.93
N ASN A 240 5.70 -1.33 20.35
CA ASN A 240 7.04 -1.17 19.82
C ASN A 240 7.14 -1.58 18.35
N ALA A 241 6.46 -2.63 17.92
CA ALA A 241 6.36 -3.02 16.52
C ALA A 241 5.76 -1.89 15.66
N VAL A 242 4.69 -1.26 16.11
CA VAL A 242 4.07 -0.12 15.41
C VAL A 242 5.01 1.09 15.33
N ARG A 243 5.68 1.44 16.43
CA ARG A 243 6.67 2.54 16.44
C ARG A 243 7.81 2.26 15.48
N ASN A 244 8.32 1.03 15.45
CA ASN A 244 9.38 0.60 14.55
C ASN A 244 8.94 0.63 13.08
N ALA A 245 7.73 0.16 12.76
CA ALA A 245 7.19 0.21 11.42
C ALA A 245 7.12 1.65 10.89
N ILE A 246 6.59 2.59 11.69
CA ILE A 246 6.50 4.00 11.32
C ILE A 246 7.88 4.60 11.13
N SER A 247 8.81 4.40 12.05
CA SER A 247 10.18 4.94 11.95
C SER A 247 10.97 4.34 10.78
N HIS A 248 10.77 3.05 10.47
CA HIS A 248 11.40 2.40 9.32
C HIS A 248 10.84 2.95 8.00
N PHE A 249 9.53 3.10 7.93
CA PHE A 249 8.85 3.61 6.74
C PHE A 249 9.07 5.10 6.51
N MET A 250 9.17 5.88 7.59
CA MET A 250 9.34 7.33 7.62
C MET A 250 10.58 7.70 8.46
N PRO A 251 11.82 7.58 7.94
CA PRO A 251 13.05 7.68 8.74
C PRO A 251 13.27 9.03 9.44
N SER A 252 12.67 10.12 8.92
CA SER A 252 12.72 11.43 9.58
C SER A 252 11.77 11.54 10.77
N PHE A 253 10.95 10.50 11.04
CA PHE A 253 9.96 10.49 12.10
C PHE A 253 10.33 9.48 13.18
N SER A 254 10.18 9.89 14.43
CA SER A 254 10.47 9.05 15.59
C SER A 254 9.57 9.40 16.76
N ASN A 255 9.62 8.55 17.79
CA ASN A 255 9.08 8.88 19.10
C ASN A 255 7.56 9.20 19.12
N LEU A 256 6.78 8.42 18.36
CA LEU A 256 5.33 8.53 18.36
C LEU A 256 4.79 8.26 19.77
N ARG A 257 4.01 9.21 20.33
CA ARG A 257 3.49 9.18 21.69
C ARG A 257 2.13 9.84 21.81
N VAL A 258 1.40 9.49 22.87
CA VAL A 258 0.19 10.19 23.29
C VAL A 258 0.52 11.19 24.39
N ARG A 259 0.26 12.47 24.15
CA ARG A 259 0.40 13.56 25.12
C ARG A 259 -0.96 13.90 25.72
N ARG A 260 -1.00 14.12 27.05
CA ARG A 260 -2.23 14.44 27.78
C ARG A 260 -2.38 15.92 28.10
N LYS A 261 -1.27 16.65 28.11
CA LYS A 261 -1.22 18.09 28.38
C LYS A 261 -0.71 18.85 27.16
N PRO A 262 -1.23 20.04 26.83
CA PRO A 262 -2.38 20.71 27.48
C PRO A 262 -3.72 20.02 27.18
N HIS A 263 -3.85 19.30 26.05
CA HIS A 263 -4.99 18.50 25.64
C HIS A 263 -4.51 17.14 25.13
N LEU A 264 -5.40 16.17 25.13
CA LEU A 264 -5.10 14.84 24.60
C LEU A 264 -4.81 14.91 23.10
N HIS A 265 -3.60 14.53 22.68
CA HIS A 265 -3.18 14.50 21.28
C HIS A 265 -2.06 13.49 21.05
N MET A 266 -1.85 13.11 19.81
CA MET A 266 -0.70 12.30 19.40
C MET A 266 0.42 13.21 18.90
N SER A 267 1.63 13.02 19.43
CA SER A 267 2.83 13.75 19.03
C SER A 267 3.86 12.82 18.39
N ILE A 268 4.65 13.38 17.50
CA ILE A 268 5.75 12.70 16.81
C ILE A 268 6.91 13.67 16.65
N ASP A 269 8.13 13.17 16.78
CA ASP A 269 9.32 13.95 16.53
C ASP A 269 9.70 13.88 15.05
N LYS A 270 9.90 15.04 14.41
CA LYS A 270 10.34 15.18 13.02
C LYS A 270 11.52 16.15 12.98
N GLU A 271 12.68 15.68 12.48
CA GLU A 271 13.90 16.51 12.32
C GLU A 271 14.31 17.30 13.58
N GLY A 272 14.06 16.71 14.77
CA GLY A 272 14.39 17.32 16.05
C GLY A 272 13.27 18.18 16.67
N GLU A 273 12.18 18.40 15.98
CA GLU A 273 11.00 19.12 16.48
C GLU A 273 9.89 18.14 16.87
N THR A 274 9.23 18.38 18.00
CA THR A 274 8.02 17.62 18.41
C THR A 274 6.78 18.29 17.86
N LEU A 275 6.08 17.61 16.96
CA LEU A 275 4.87 18.07 16.31
C LEU A 275 3.64 17.31 16.80
N ASN A 276 2.48 17.97 16.80
CA ASN A 276 1.21 17.27 16.85
C ASN A 276 0.98 16.59 15.50
N VAL A 277 0.54 15.33 15.48
CA VAL A 277 0.25 14.58 14.24
C VAL A 277 -0.73 15.34 13.33
N LEU A 278 -1.63 16.14 13.88
CA LEU A 278 -2.54 16.99 13.10
C LEU A 278 -1.81 18.10 12.31
N GLN A 279 -0.59 18.47 12.70
CA GLN A 279 0.21 19.49 12.00
C GLN A 279 1.00 18.92 10.81
N LEU A 280 1.05 17.60 10.66
CA LEU A 280 1.70 16.95 9.53
C LEU A 280 0.98 17.28 8.22
N SER A 281 1.68 17.20 7.10
CA SER A 281 1.08 17.30 5.77
C SER A 281 0.08 16.17 5.53
N GLN A 282 -0.83 16.34 4.57
CA GLN A 282 -1.84 15.32 4.28
C GLN A 282 -1.21 13.99 3.85
N GLY A 283 -0.14 14.03 3.04
CA GLY A 283 0.58 12.83 2.62
C GLY A 283 1.26 12.10 3.78
N GLU A 284 1.92 12.84 4.69
CA GLU A 284 2.54 12.27 5.89
C GLU A 284 1.50 11.61 6.81
N LYS A 285 0.36 12.28 7.02
CA LYS A 285 -0.75 11.73 7.80
C LYS A 285 -1.29 10.44 7.18
N SER A 286 -1.56 10.46 5.89
CA SER A 286 -2.13 9.32 5.17
C SER A 286 -1.19 8.11 5.21
N LEU A 287 0.12 8.35 5.00
CA LEU A 287 1.13 7.30 5.04
C LEU A 287 1.31 6.73 6.46
N MET A 288 1.41 7.60 7.46
CA MET A 288 1.52 7.18 8.86
C MET A 288 0.28 6.38 9.30
N ALA A 289 -0.91 6.80 8.90
CA ALA A 289 -2.15 6.12 9.21
C ALA A 289 -2.20 4.73 8.55
N LEU A 290 -1.83 4.62 7.27
CA LEU A 290 -1.79 3.35 6.54
C LEU A 290 -0.79 2.37 7.18
N VAL A 291 0.46 2.79 7.32
CA VAL A 291 1.53 1.95 7.89
C VAL A 291 1.25 1.58 9.33
N GLY A 292 0.77 2.55 10.12
CA GLY A 292 0.39 2.34 11.51
C GLY A 292 -0.76 1.33 11.68
N ASP A 293 -1.79 1.39 10.82
CA ASP A 293 -2.92 0.46 10.89
C ASP A 293 -2.53 -0.96 10.46
N ILE A 294 -1.73 -1.10 9.39
CA ILE A 294 -1.18 -2.41 8.97
C ILE A 294 -0.35 -3.01 10.11
N ALA A 295 0.57 -2.22 10.69
CA ALA A 295 1.45 -2.66 11.78
C ALA A 295 0.65 -3.03 13.04
N ARG A 296 -0.36 -2.23 13.43
CA ARG A 296 -1.25 -2.51 14.55
C ARG A 296 -1.98 -3.82 14.37
N ARG A 297 -2.60 -4.03 13.20
CA ARG A 297 -3.34 -5.26 12.90
C ARG A 297 -2.42 -6.48 12.94
N LEU A 298 -1.25 -6.41 12.31
CA LEU A 298 -0.26 -7.49 12.37
C LEU A 298 0.20 -7.76 13.81
N ALA A 299 0.44 -6.71 14.60
CA ALA A 299 0.86 -6.86 15.99
C ALA A 299 -0.23 -7.53 16.86
N MET A 300 -1.49 -7.17 16.65
CA MET A 300 -2.61 -7.82 17.35
C MET A 300 -2.80 -9.27 16.94
N MET A 301 -2.65 -9.58 15.64
CA MET A 301 -2.94 -10.89 15.08
C MET A 301 -1.80 -11.91 15.28
N ASN A 302 -0.59 -11.45 15.58
CA ASN A 302 0.61 -12.29 15.66
C ASN A 302 1.34 -12.12 17.01
N PRO A 303 0.68 -12.41 18.15
CA PRO A 303 1.24 -12.13 19.47
C PRO A 303 2.47 -13.00 19.82
N ALA A 304 2.59 -14.20 19.23
CA ALA A 304 3.68 -15.13 19.50
C ALA A 304 4.92 -14.90 18.61
N LEU A 305 4.82 -14.10 17.55
CA LEU A 305 5.97 -13.85 16.70
C LEU A 305 6.95 -12.89 17.39
N GLU A 306 8.25 -13.21 17.34
CA GLU A 306 9.31 -12.33 17.83
C GLU A 306 9.24 -10.95 17.16
N ASN A 307 8.98 -10.94 15.86
CA ASN A 307 8.62 -9.73 15.12
C ASN A 307 7.23 -9.88 14.49
N SER A 308 6.23 -9.31 15.13
CA SER A 308 4.84 -9.39 14.67
C SER A 308 4.59 -8.78 13.28
N LEU A 309 5.46 -7.89 12.81
CA LEU A 309 5.40 -7.32 11.45
C LEU A 309 5.71 -8.36 10.36
N HIS A 310 6.30 -9.49 10.72
CA HIS A 310 6.54 -10.64 9.83
C HIS A 310 5.34 -11.58 9.74
N GLY A 311 4.21 -11.24 10.32
CA GLY A 311 2.96 -11.99 10.14
C GLY A 311 2.55 -12.05 8.67
N ALA A 312 1.92 -13.16 8.27
CA ALA A 312 1.38 -13.32 6.92
C ALA A 312 0.13 -12.48 6.72
N GLY A 313 -0.11 -12.02 5.49
CA GLY A 313 -1.32 -11.25 5.20
C GLY A 313 -1.56 -10.98 3.72
N ILE A 314 -2.76 -10.49 3.41
CA ILE A 314 -3.20 -10.01 2.10
C ILE A 314 -3.70 -8.58 2.30
N VAL A 315 -3.05 -7.62 1.67
CA VAL A 315 -3.38 -6.21 1.80
C VAL A 315 -3.64 -5.60 0.42
N LEU A 316 -4.84 -5.08 0.25
CA LEU A 316 -5.25 -4.37 -0.96
C LEU A 316 -5.20 -2.87 -0.69
N ILE A 317 -4.60 -2.10 -1.61
CA ILE A 317 -4.53 -0.64 -1.48
C ILE A 317 -4.89 0.00 -2.81
N ASP A 318 -5.97 0.76 -2.82
CA ASP A 318 -6.40 1.51 -4.00
C ASP A 318 -5.70 2.89 -4.04
N GLU A 319 -5.20 3.30 -5.21
CA GLU A 319 -4.42 4.53 -5.44
C GLU A 319 -3.33 4.74 -4.37
N VAL A 320 -2.38 3.81 -4.31
CA VAL A 320 -1.36 3.78 -3.26
C VAL A 320 -0.49 5.04 -3.20
N ASP A 321 -0.34 5.74 -4.31
CA ASP A 321 0.42 6.98 -4.49
C ASP A 321 -0.32 8.25 -4.07
N MET A 322 -1.61 8.17 -3.75
CA MET A 322 -2.45 9.33 -3.48
C MET A 322 -1.89 10.19 -2.32
N HIS A 323 -1.76 11.49 -2.57
CA HIS A 323 -1.19 12.50 -1.66
C HIS A 323 0.28 12.32 -1.30
N LEU A 324 1.00 11.34 -1.88
CA LEU A 324 2.40 11.13 -1.59
C LEU A 324 3.32 12.05 -2.41
N HIS A 325 4.34 12.57 -1.76
CA HIS A 325 5.42 13.28 -2.45
C HIS A 325 6.15 12.32 -3.42
N PRO A 326 6.57 12.77 -4.62
CA PRO A 326 7.25 11.94 -5.61
C PRO A 326 8.42 11.09 -5.06
N GLN A 327 9.19 11.64 -4.15
CA GLN A 327 10.30 10.92 -3.50
C GLN A 327 9.83 9.69 -2.70
N TRP A 328 8.64 9.76 -2.08
CA TRP A 328 8.07 8.64 -1.34
C TRP A 328 7.43 7.61 -2.27
N GLN A 329 6.85 8.05 -3.39
CA GLN A 329 6.30 7.15 -4.40
C GLN A 329 7.37 6.19 -4.93
N ARG A 330 8.60 6.67 -5.21
CA ARG A 330 9.73 5.85 -5.68
C ARG A 330 10.13 4.73 -4.70
N SER A 331 10.11 4.99 -3.40
CA SER A 331 10.54 4.03 -2.39
C SER A 331 9.39 3.22 -1.78
N LEU A 332 8.15 3.45 -2.20
CA LEU A 332 6.95 2.96 -1.55
C LEU A 332 6.89 1.43 -1.50
N VAL A 333 7.02 0.77 -2.63
CA VAL A 333 6.94 -0.70 -2.75
C VAL A 333 8.07 -1.36 -1.96
N ALA A 334 9.29 -0.87 -2.13
CA ALA A 334 10.45 -1.39 -1.39
C ALA A 334 10.26 -1.28 0.13
N ARG A 335 9.74 -0.15 0.62
CA ARG A 335 9.47 0.05 2.05
C ARG A 335 8.33 -0.84 2.56
N LEU A 336 7.26 -1.04 1.78
CA LEU A 336 6.18 -1.96 2.14
C LEU A 336 6.72 -3.39 2.32
N THR A 337 7.47 -3.88 1.35
CA THR A 337 8.00 -5.25 1.36
C THR A 337 9.10 -5.46 2.42
N GLN A 338 9.92 -4.45 2.70
CA GLN A 338 10.93 -4.50 3.76
C GLN A 338 10.30 -4.44 5.16
N THR A 339 9.25 -3.65 5.34
CA THR A 339 8.56 -3.52 6.63
C THR A 339 7.65 -4.71 6.92
N PHE A 340 6.99 -5.26 5.90
CA PHE A 340 6.01 -6.34 5.99
C PHE A 340 6.34 -7.47 5.00
N PRO A 341 7.41 -8.24 5.22
CA PRO A 341 7.98 -9.14 4.21
C PRO A 341 7.07 -10.31 3.82
N ASN A 342 6.15 -10.72 4.69
CA ASN A 342 5.27 -11.86 4.46
C ASN A 342 3.84 -11.44 4.08
N VAL A 343 3.63 -10.16 3.76
CA VAL A 343 2.36 -9.63 3.29
C VAL A 343 2.34 -9.62 1.77
N GLN A 344 1.29 -10.18 1.19
CA GLN A 344 0.97 -10.03 -0.23
C GLN A 344 0.28 -8.68 -0.44
N PHE A 345 0.85 -7.82 -1.25
CA PHE A 345 0.28 -6.52 -1.59
C PHE A 345 -0.35 -6.53 -2.97
N ILE A 346 -1.57 -6.02 -3.06
CA ILE A 346 -2.32 -5.86 -4.31
C ILE A 346 -2.69 -4.39 -4.41
N LEU A 347 -2.02 -3.69 -5.31
CA LEU A 347 -2.00 -2.23 -5.38
C LEU A 347 -2.60 -1.72 -6.68
N THR A 348 -3.23 -0.54 -6.65
CA THR A 348 -3.47 0.25 -7.84
C THR A 348 -2.70 1.56 -7.75
N THR A 349 -2.28 2.09 -8.88
CA THR A 349 -1.58 3.38 -8.95
C THR A 349 -1.80 4.06 -10.31
N HIS A 350 -1.69 5.38 -10.30
CA HIS A 350 -1.56 6.22 -11.48
C HIS A 350 -0.15 6.84 -11.59
N SER A 351 0.77 6.48 -10.69
CA SER A 351 2.11 7.05 -10.67
C SER A 351 3.12 6.19 -11.43
N PRO A 352 3.77 6.72 -12.46
CA PRO A 352 4.89 6.05 -13.11
C PRO A 352 6.07 5.83 -12.15
N LEU A 353 6.20 6.65 -11.11
CA LEU A 353 7.27 6.57 -10.12
C LEU A 353 7.17 5.34 -9.20
N VAL A 354 5.97 4.84 -8.96
CA VAL A 354 5.75 3.64 -8.13
C VAL A 354 6.24 2.39 -8.85
N ILE A 355 6.09 2.35 -10.19
CA ILE A 355 6.35 1.15 -11.00
C ILE A 355 7.75 1.10 -11.60
N SER A 356 8.38 2.27 -11.84
CA SER A 356 9.71 2.33 -12.50
C SER A 356 10.88 1.96 -11.59
N ASP A 357 10.72 2.05 -10.28
CA ASP A 357 11.80 1.82 -9.31
C ASP A 357 11.75 0.42 -8.66
N ASP A 358 10.74 -0.40 -8.97
CA ASP A 358 10.62 -1.76 -8.43
C ASP A 358 10.81 -2.84 -9.51
N LYS A 359 11.68 -3.81 -9.20
CA LYS A 359 12.04 -4.92 -10.09
C LYS A 359 11.22 -6.19 -9.84
N THR A 360 10.60 -6.29 -8.68
CA THR A 360 10.06 -7.56 -8.17
C THR A 360 8.55 -7.67 -8.25
N SER A 361 7.86 -6.55 -8.50
CA SER A 361 6.41 -6.53 -8.64
C SER A 361 5.94 -7.06 -9.98
N LEU A 362 4.82 -7.75 -9.93
CA LEU A 362 4.04 -8.11 -11.11
C LEU A 362 3.15 -6.92 -11.49
N VAL A 363 3.42 -6.30 -12.63
CA VAL A 363 2.67 -5.13 -13.09
C VAL A 363 1.70 -5.54 -14.19
N TYR A 364 0.46 -5.10 -14.08
CA TYR A 364 -0.57 -5.29 -15.09
C TYR A 364 -1.11 -3.95 -15.60
N LEU A 365 -1.15 -3.81 -16.92
CA LEU A 365 -1.92 -2.77 -17.59
C LEU A 365 -3.36 -3.26 -17.79
N LEU A 366 -4.31 -2.51 -17.26
CA LEU A 366 -5.73 -2.74 -17.45
C LEU A 366 -6.26 -1.82 -18.55
N ASP A 367 -6.44 -2.41 -19.73
CA ASP A 367 -6.92 -1.72 -20.93
C ASP A 367 -8.20 -2.37 -21.45
N GLY A 368 -9.30 -1.61 -21.46
CA GLY A 368 -10.60 -2.17 -21.80
C GLY A 368 -11.01 -3.32 -20.89
N ASP A 369 -11.27 -4.49 -21.47
CA ASP A 369 -11.62 -5.73 -20.78
C ASP A 369 -10.41 -6.67 -20.66
N GLU A 370 -9.21 -6.22 -21.03
CA GLU A 370 -8.00 -7.02 -21.05
C GLU A 370 -7.05 -6.65 -19.92
N LEU A 371 -6.37 -7.66 -19.40
CA LEU A 371 -5.31 -7.54 -18.42
C LEU A 371 -4.01 -8.00 -19.10
N ARG A 372 -3.09 -7.06 -19.32
CA ARG A 372 -1.81 -7.35 -19.97
C ARG A 372 -0.69 -7.26 -18.95
N PRO A 373 0.11 -8.33 -18.75
CA PRO A 373 1.32 -8.21 -17.96
C PRO A 373 2.26 -7.25 -18.67
N TYR A 374 2.92 -6.41 -17.90
CA TYR A 374 3.90 -5.46 -18.41
C TYR A 374 5.24 -5.70 -17.71
N ASP A 375 6.16 -6.28 -18.44
CA ASP A 375 7.53 -6.51 -18.02
C ASP A 375 8.40 -5.31 -18.48
N GLU A 376 9.63 -5.19 -17.98
CA GLU A 376 10.62 -4.18 -18.44
C GLU A 376 10.38 -2.73 -18.00
N LEU A 377 9.63 -2.49 -16.92
CA LEU A 377 9.45 -1.12 -16.39
C LEU A 377 10.63 -0.64 -15.54
N TYR A 378 11.38 -1.57 -14.96
CA TYR A 378 12.47 -1.24 -14.05
C TYR A 378 13.58 -0.46 -14.74
N GLY A 379 13.92 0.71 -14.20
CA GLY A 379 14.96 1.58 -14.74
C GLY A 379 14.54 2.45 -15.92
N GLN A 380 13.28 2.34 -16.36
CA GLN A 380 12.73 3.25 -17.37
C GLN A 380 12.60 4.66 -16.80
N ASP A 381 12.80 5.68 -17.62
CA ASP A 381 12.52 7.04 -17.20
C ASP A 381 10.99 7.31 -17.17
N VAL A 382 10.59 8.27 -16.36
CA VAL A 382 9.17 8.60 -16.14
C VAL A 382 8.42 8.94 -17.44
N ASN A 383 9.10 9.58 -18.39
CA ASN A 383 8.48 9.99 -19.65
C ASN A 383 8.20 8.79 -20.54
N SER A 384 9.12 7.81 -20.59
CA SER A 384 8.91 6.56 -21.30
C SER A 384 7.70 5.80 -20.74
N VAL A 385 7.59 5.70 -19.41
CA VAL A 385 6.43 5.07 -18.76
C VAL A 385 5.13 5.80 -19.04
N LEU A 386 5.14 7.14 -19.02
CA LEU A 386 3.95 7.93 -19.37
C LEU A 386 3.49 7.71 -20.81
N LEU A 387 4.42 7.69 -21.77
CA LEU A 387 4.09 7.50 -23.18
C LEU A 387 3.67 6.06 -23.50
N GLU A 388 4.49 5.09 -23.08
CA GLU A 388 4.35 3.70 -23.55
C GLU A 388 3.29 2.92 -22.76
N VAL A 389 3.10 3.27 -21.48
CA VAL A 389 2.27 2.49 -20.56
C VAL A 389 0.99 3.22 -20.19
N MET A 390 1.07 4.54 -19.99
CA MET A 390 -0.06 5.33 -19.54
C MET A 390 -0.75 6.10 -20.67
N ASP A 391 -0.27 5.97 -21.91
CA ASP A 391 -0.79 6.66 -23.09
C ASP A 391 -1.04 8.17 -22.83
N THR A 392 -0.06 8.79 -22.16
CA THR A 392 -0.16 10.19 -21.71
C THR A 392 0.96 11.00 -22.31
N ALA A 393 0.58 12.10 -22.98
CA ALA A 393 1.55 13.03 -23.56
C ALA A 393 2.47 13.63 -22.47
N ILE A 394 3.77 13.64 -22.71
CA ILE A 394 4.79 14.18 -21.79
C ILE A 394 4.91 15.70 -21.86
N ARG A 395 4.31 16.32 -22.88
CA ARG A 395 4.38 17.75 -23.15
C ARG A 395 3.02 18.31 -23.55
N ASN A 396 2.92 19.63 -23.51
CA ASN A 396 1.80 20.32 -24.12
C ASN A 396 1.74 19.99 -25.63
N GLU A 397 0.57 19.58 -26.11
CA GLU A 397 0.33 19.12 -27.48
C GLU A 397 0.84 20.09 -28.55
N VAL A 398 0.58 21.39 -28.39
CA VAL A 398 1.03 22.43 -29.32
C VAL A 398 2.56 22.55 -29.37
N VAL A 399 3.21 22.38 -28.21
CA VAL A 399 4.68 22.43 -28.12
C VAL A 399 5.30 21.18 -28.74
N ASP A 400 4.68 20.04 -28.53
CA ASP A 400 5.16 18.76 -29.06
C ASP A 400 5.05 18.73 -30.59
N GLU A 401 3.93 19.20 -31.16
CA GLU A 401 3.73 19.37 -32.59
C GLU A 401 4.79 20.32 -33.19
N GLN A 402 5.00 21.50 -32.58
CA GLN A 402 6.00 22.45 -33.07
C GLN A 402 7.44 21.96 -32.95
N LEU A 403 7.76 21.13 -31.95
CA LEU A 403 9.05 20.45 -31.83
C LEU A 403 9.21 19.37 -32.91
N GLY A 404 8.15 18.62 -33.19
CA GLY A 404 8.09 17.67 -34.31
C GLY A 404 8.38 18.35 -35.64
N ASP A 405 7.64 19.40 -35.96
CA ASP A 405 7.85 20.20 -37.18
C ASP A 405 9.28 20.73 -37.30
N LEU A 406 9.89 21.14 -36.17
CA LEU A 406 11.27 21.60 -36.12
C LEU A 406 12.26 20.47 -36.44
N PHE A 407 12.09 19.30 -35.88
CA PHE A 407 12.97 18.15 -36.11
C PHE A 407 12.82 17.63 -37.54
N ASP A 408 11.60 17.58 -38.08
CA ASP A 408 11.31 17.19 -39.46
C ASP A 408 11.95 18.17 -40.44
N ALA A 409 11.80 19.48 -40.23
CA ALA A 409 12.45 20.50 -41.05
C ALA A 409 13.99 20.39 -41.02
N ILE A 410 14.62 20.00 -39.90
CA ILE A 410 16.05 19.75 -39.79
C ILE A 410 16.45 18.48 -40.59
N GLN A 411 15.64 17.43 -40.49
CA GLN A 411 15.89 16.16 -41.17
C GLN A 411 15.78 16.33 -42.67
N ASP A 412 14.77 17.06 -43.13
CA ASP A 412 14.52 17.35 -44.56
C ASP A 412 15.44 18.45 -45.11
N ARG A 413 16.40 18.93 -44.33
CA ARG A 413 17.35 20.00 -44.72
C ARG A 413 16.70 21.32 -45.08
N GLN A 414 15.50 21.61 -44.59
CA GLN A 414 14.80 22.89 -44.79
C GLN A 414 15.32 23.91 -43.76
N PHE A 415 16.59 24.31 -43.90
CA PHE A 415 17.29 25.12 -42.88
C PHE A 415 16.63 26.48 -42.56
N THR A 416 16.00 27.09 -43.55
CA THR A 416 15.29 28.38 -43.37
C THR A 416 14.05 28.21 -42.47
N THR A 417 13.25 27.18 -42.73
CA THR A 417 12.09 26.82 -41.95
C THR A 417 12.46 26.41 -40.54
N ALA A 418 13.49 25.54 -40.42
CA ALA A 418 13.99 25.08 -39.14
C ALA A 418 14.49 26.25 -38.24
N ARG A 419 15.21 27.23 -38.79
CA ARG A 419 15.63 28.43 -38.04
C ARG A 419 14.43 29.27 -37.59
N ALA A 420 13.44 29.47 -38.44
CA ALA A 420 12.24 30.22 -38.08
C ALA A 420 11.44 29.58 -36.95
N LEU A 421 11.25 28.26 -37.02
CA LEU A 421 10.61 27.46 -35.96
C LEU A 421 11.41 27.48 -34.65
N LEU A 422 12.72 27.34 -34.73
CA LEU A 422 13.61 27.39 -33.57
C LEU A 422 13.54 28.75 -32.86
N GLU A 423 13.56 29.87 -33.59
CA GLU A 423 13.43 31.20 -33.03
C GLU A 423 12.03 31.48 -32.44
N LYS A 424 10.98 30.88 -33.03
CA LYS A 424 9.61 30.92 -32.47
C LYS A 424 9.56 30.18 -31.14
N LEU A 425 10.11 28.96 -31.06
CA LEU A 425 10.13 28.12 -29.87
C LEU A 425 10.99 28.70 -28.74
N LYS A 426 12.12 29.36 -29.04
CA LYS A 426 12.94 30.09 -28.05
C LYS A 426 12.19 31.22 -27.33
N LYS A 427 11.16 31.78 -27.94
CA LYS A 427 10.35 32.82 -27.28
C LYS A 427 9.35 32.25 -26.27
N VAL A 428 9.04 30.96 -26.38
CA VAL A 428 7.99 30.30 -25.60
C VAL A 428 8.62 29.35 -24.56
N LEU A 429 9.73 28.71 -24.91
CA LEU A 429 10.42 27.73 -24.07
C LEU A 429 11.67 28.34 -23.41
N PRO A 430 12.05 27.87 -22.21
CA PRO A 430 13.31 28.29 -21.56
C PRO A 430 14.53 27.94 -22.41
N GLU A 431 15.57 28.77 -22.36
CA GLU A 431 16.84 28.50 -23.07
C GLU A 431 17.51 27.20 -22.62
N SER A 432 17.25 26.74 -21.41
CA SER A 432 17.72 25.48 -20.84
C SER A 432 16.95 24.25 -21.33
N ASN A 433 15.94 24.41 -22.21
CA ASN A 433 15.17 23.31 -22.73
C ASN A 433 16.03 22.35 -23.55
N ILE A 434 16.10 21.08 -23.12
CA ILE A 434 16.99 20.05 -23.70
C ILE A 434 16.69 19.83 -25.19
N GLU A 435 15.41 19.85 -25.58
CA GLU A 435 15.02 19.60 -26.97
C GLU A 435 15.42 20.77 -27.90
N LEU A 436 15.33 22.02 -27.41
CA LEU A 436 15.87 23.16 -28.14
C LEU A 436 17.39 23.07 -28.33
N ILE A 437 18.12 22.68 -27.30
CA ILE A 437 19.58 22.49 -27.35
C ILE A 437 19.93 21.39 -28.35
N LYS A 438 19.22 20.26 -28.31
CA LYS A 438 19.38 19.17 -29.30
C LYS A 438 19.11 19.64 -30.72
N ALA A 439 17.99 20.34 -30.94
CA ALA A 439 17.62 20.85 -32.24
C ALA A 439 18.67 21.84 -32.80
N GLN A 440 19.20 22.75 -31.95
CA GLN A 440 20.29 23.66 -32.34
C GLN A 440 21.57 22.92 -32.77
N LEU A 441 21.97 21.92 -32.00
CA LEU A 441 23.16 21.11 -32.30
C LEU A 441 22.99 20.32 -33.59
N LEU A 442 21.82 19.72 -33.81
CA LEU A 442 21.48 18.98 -35.00
C LEU A 442 21.43 19.85 -36.24
N LEU A 443 20.77 21.04 -36.15
CA LEU A 443 20.70 22.00 -37.21
C LEU A 443 22.11 22.44 -37.66
N ARG A 444 22.95 22.84 -36.68
CA ARG A 444 24.35 23.24 -36.95
C ARG A 444 25.15 22.11 -37.59
N LYS A 445 24.98 20.85 -37.14
CA LYS A 445 25.65 19.68 -37.70
C LYS A 445 25.25 19.43 -39.15
N GLN A 446 23.97 19.56 -39.47
CA GLN A 446 23.44 19.35 -40.84
C GLN A 446 23.87 20.47 -41.77
N GLU A 447 23.88 21.74 -41.34
CA GLU A 447 24.37 22.88 -42.09
C GLU A 447 25.86 22.73 -42.47
N LEU A 448 26.70 22.33 -41.49
CA LEU A 448 28.13 22.09 -41.73
C LEU A 448 28.39 20.93 -42.73
N ARG A 449 27.55 19.91 -42.68
CA ARG A 449 27.65 18.79 -43.66
C ARG A 449 27.20 19.22 -45.05
N SER A 450 26.17 20.02 -45.15
CA SER A 450 25.67 20.55 -46.42
C SER A 450 26.63 21.58 -47.07
N ALA A 451 27.42 22.28 -46.26
CA ALA A 451 28.43 23.21 -46.74
C ALA A 451 29.74 22.53 -47.22
N LYS A 452 29.95 21.24 -46.90
CA LYS A 452 31.13 20.43 -47.33
C LYS A 452 30.87 19.58 -48.56
N ASN A 453 29.62 19.45 -48.98
CA ASN A 453 29.20 18.83 -50.23
C ASN A 453 28.84 19.90 -51.25
#